data_557907e3f91366d6d231592cff0ad7c2
#
_entry.id   557907e3f91366d6d231592cff0ad7c2
#
_cell.length_a   1.000
_cell.length_b   1.000
_cell.length_c   1.000
_cell.angle_alpha   90.00
_cell.angle_beta   90.00
_cell.angle_gamma   90.00
#
_symmetry.space_group_name_H-M   'P 1'
#
loop_
_entity.id
_entity.type
_entity.pdbx_description
1 polymer ?
#
loop_
_entity_poly.entity_id
_entity_poly.type
_entity_poly.pdbx_seq_one_letter_code
_entity_poly.pdbx_strand_id
1 'polypeptide(L)'
;GYSSGVSYCNSLLGSRYLALGAAGGAPSFVYTKPYWQTNVPGVPNDGVRDLPDISLFASNGFWSHAVLFCMSDAAQGGAPCDYSTPANAFANSAGGTSFTAPQFASIQALINQKAGVAQGNPDPIFYSLARSEYGTADNPSVTNLAACNASNGNAVSSSCVFHDVTAGNITEPCYGTNNCYDPVGDVYGVLSTSDTSLLEAYPASTGWDFATGLGSVNVTNLVNSWP
;
A
#
# COMPACT_ATOMS: atom_id res chain seq x y z
N GLY A 1 15.09 -3.94 -10.13
CA GLY A 1 13.95 -3.99 -10.23
C GLY A 1 12.95 -4.28 -11.33
N TYR A 2 11.74 -3.91 -11.07
CA TYR A 2 10.61 -4.07 -12.00
C TYR A 2 10.66 -3.14 -13.22
N SER A 3 11.47 -2.12 -13.24
CA SER A 3 11.71 -1.33 -14.48
C SER A 3 12.36 -2.15 -15.60
N SER A 4 12.94 -3.29 -15.28
CA SER A 4 13.37 -4.33 -16.21
C SER A 4 12.54 -5.60 -16.09
N GLY A 5 11.31 -5.48 -15.57
CA GLY A 5 10.48 -6.59 -15.10
C GLY A 5 10.15 -7.64 -16.13
N VAL A 6 10.02 -7.25 -17.40
CA VAL A 6 9.83 -8.20 -18.49
C VAL A 6 10.95 -9.24 -18.53
N SER A 7 12.21 -8.80 -18.41
CA SER A 7 13.35 -9.71 -18.37
C SER A 7 13.33 -10.66 -17.15
N TYR A 8 12.80 -10.19 -16.01
CA TYR A 8 12.67 -11.00 -14.81
C TYR A 8 11.54 -12.01 -14.91
N CYS A 9 10.37 -11.61 -15.40
CA CYS A 9 9.23 -12.50 -15.58
C CYS A 9 9.52 -13.60 -16.60
N ASN A 10 10.33 -13.30 -17.62
CA ASN A 10 10.68 -14.24 -18.69
C ASN A 10 11.91 -15.09 -18.37
N SER A 11 12.61 -14.86 -17.27
CA SER A 11 13.71 -15.69 -16.81
C SER A 11 13.18 -16.92 -16.05
N LEU A 12 14.01 -18.00 -15.97
CA LEU A 12 13.71 -19.16 -15.12
C LEU A 12 13.55 -18.77 -13.64
N LEU A 13 14.22 -17.69 -13.21
CA LEU A 13 14.04 -17.12 -11.89
C LEU A 13 12.71 -16.34 -11.81
N GLY A 14 12.36 -15.57 -12.83
CA GLY A 14 11.12 -14.81 -12.89
C GLY A 14 9.89 -15.68 -12.78
N SER A 15 9.86 -16.84 -13.43
CA SER A 15 8.74 -17.77 -13.33
C SER A 15 8.47 -18.28 -11.91
N ARG A 16 9.48 -18.29 -11.05
CA ARG A 16 9.32 -18.66 -9.62
C ARG A 16 8.72 -17.52 -8.79
N TYR A 17 8.68 -16.31 -9.32
CA TYR A 17 8.19 -15.13 -8.64
C TYR A 17 6.81 -14.68 -9.09
N LEU A 18 6.14 -15.49 -9.92
CA LEU A 18 4.77 -15.27 -10.35
C LEU A 18 3.75 -15.31 -9.20
N ALA A 19 4.18 -15.80 -8.03
CA ALA A 19 3.37 -15.76 -6.81
C ALA A 19 3.54 -14.45 -6.02
N LEU A 20 4.36 -13.50 -6.49
CA LEU A 20 4.44 -12.17 -5.91
C LEU A 20 3.15 -11.43 -6.20
N GLY A 21 2.53 -10.94 -5.16
CA GLY A 21 1.38 -10.06 -5.26
C GLY A 21 1.79 -8.60 -5.14
N ALA A 22 0.97 -7.73 -5.67
CA ALA A 22 1.01 -6.30 -5.41
C ALA A 22 -0.27 -5.86 -4.72
N ALA A 23 -0.26 -4.67 -4.10
CA ALA A 23 -1.48 -4.04 -3.64
C ALA A 23 -2.38 -3.73 -4.83
N GLY A 24 -3.70 -3.79 -4.63
CA GLY A 24 -4.66 -3.38 -5.64
C GLY A 24 -5.01 -1.90 -5.48
N GLY A 25 -4.82 -1.11 -6.53
CA GLY A 25 -5.24 0.28 -6.59
C GLY A 25 -5.76 0.62 -7.97
N ALA A 26 -6.86 1.36 -8.06
CA ALA A 26 -7.45 1.78 -9.32
C ALA A 26 -8.57 2.80 -9.12
N PRO A 27 -8.94 3.57 -10.16
CA PRO A 27 -10.19 4.31 -10.16
C PRO A 27 -11.39 3.37 -10.23
N SER A 28 -12.44 3.69 -9.50
CA SER A 28 -13.70 2.92 -9.51
C SER A 28 -14.49 3.21 -10.79
N PHE A 29 -15.02 2.16 -11.42
CA PHE A 29 -16.02 2.31 -12.49
C PHE A 29 -17.46 2.19 -11.98
N VAL A 30 -17.68 2.17 -10.65
CA VAL A 30 -19.01 2.05 -10.04
C VAL A 30 -19.35 3.27 -9.20
N TYR A 31 -18.39 3.78 -8.42
CA TYR A 31 -18.65 4.82 -7.43
C TYR A 31 -18.07 6.17 -7.88
N THR A 32 -18.86 7.22 -7.69
CA THR A 32 -18.40 8.61 -7.86
C THR A 32 -17.44 9.02 -6.75
N LYS A 33 -16.59 9.98 -7.05
CA LYS A 33 -15.64 10.53 -6.07
C LYS A 33 -16.39 11.15 -4.90
N PRO A 34 -16.17 10.69 -3.68
CA PRO A 34 -16.78 11.30 -2.51
C PRO A 34 -16.15 12.67 -2.22
N TYR A 35 -16.92 13.58 -1.64
CA TYR A 35 -16.48 14.95 -1.36
C TYR A 35 -15.20 15.03 -0.52
N TRP A 36 -15.00 14.08 0.37
CA TRP A 36 -13.85 14.05 1.26
C TRP A 36 -12.56 13.63 0.56
N GLN A 37 -12.61 12.92 -0.58
CA GLN A 37 -11.45 12.52 -1.35
C GLN A 37 -10.91 13.63 -2.27
N THR A 38 -11.63 14.73 -2.41
CA THR A 38 -11.24 15.82 -3.29
C THR A 38 -10.16 16.71 -2.69
N ASN A 39 -9.43 17.42 -3.55
CA ASN A 39 -8.48 18.48 -3.19
C ASN A 39 -7.36 18.04 -2.23
N VAL A 40 -6.82 16.83 -2.44
CA VAL A 40 -5.60 16.35 -1.79
C VAL A 40 -4.52 16.19 -2.86
N PRO A 41 -3.26 16.59 -2.61
CA PRO A 41 -2.18 16.42 -3.58
C PRO A 41 -2.06 14.96 -4.04
N GLY A 42 -1.99 14.73 -5.35
CA GLY A 42 -1.91 13.40 -5.96
C GLY A 42 -3.27 12.76 -6.30
N VAL A 43 -4.36 13.12 -5.65
CA VAL A 43 -5.69 12.58 -5.99
C VAL A 43 -6.14 13.11 -7.35
N PRO A 44 -6.46 12.24 -8.33
CA PRO A 44 -6.93 12.65 -9.65
C PRO A 44 -8.28 13.39 -9.57
N ASN A 45 -8.48 14.35 -10.48
CA ASN A 45 -9.77 15.01 -10.63
C ASN A 45 -10.60 14.35 -11.76
N ASP A 46 -10.88 13.07 -11.61
CA ASP A 46 -11.54 12.23 -12.59
C ASP A 46 -13.02 11.94 -12.30
N GLY A 47 -13.51 12.41 -11.13
CA GLY A 47 -14.91 12.29 -10.72
C GLY A 47 -15.32 10.92 -10.20
N VAL A 48 -14.40 9.95 -10.08
CA VAL A 48 -14.65 8.62 -9.56
C VAL A 48 -13.90 8.37 -8.24
N ARG A 49 -14.39 7.43 -7.46
CA ARG A 49 -13.72 6.99 -6.22
C ARG A 49 -12.41 6.29 -6.54
N ASP A 50 -11.32 6.71 -5.93
CA ASP A 50 -9.99 6.13 -6.10
C ASP A 50 -9.58 5.29 -4.88
N LEU A 51 -8.90 4.19 -5.13
CA LEU A 51 -8.36 3.27 -4.12
C LEU A 51 -6.85 3.09 -4.34
N PRO A 52 -6.09 2.84 -3.27
CA PRO A 52 -6.47 2.71 -1.85
C PRO A 52 -6.54 4.06 -1.13
N ASP A 53 -7.04 4.07 0.10
CA ASP A 53 -7.00 5.27 0.95
C ASP A 53 -5.67 5.43 1.66
N ILE A 54 -5.22 4.36 2.28
CA ILE A 54 -3.98 4.25 3.04
C ILE A 54 -3.39 2.85 2.88
N SER A 55 -2.12 2.69 3.24
CA SER A 55 -1.43 1.43 3.16
C SER A 55 -0.65 1.11 4.44
N LEU A 56 -0.33 -0.16 4.63
CA LEU A 56 0.63 -0.63 5.62
C LEU A 56 1.50 -1.71 4.98
N PHE A 57 2.60 -2.04 5.65
CA PHE A 57 3.46 -3.14 5.25
C PHE A 57 2.67 -4.45 5.15
N ALA A 58 2.75 -5.10 4.01
CA ALA A 58 1.99 -6.33 3.72
C ALA A 58 2.80 -7.39 2.94
N SER A 59 4.12 -7.28 2.91
CA SER A 59 4.97 -8.20 2.16
C SER A 59 4.72 -9.65 2.51
N ASN A 60 4.85 -10.53 1.53
CA ASN A 60 4.72 -11.97 1.71
C ASN A 60 6.07 -12.70 1.85
N GLY A 61 7.13 -12.01 2.19
CA GLY A 61 8.41 -12.61 2.57
C GLY A 61 9.37 -12.92 1.43
N PHE A 62 9.15 -12.46 0.21
CA PHE A 62 10.09 -12.72 -0.89
C PHE A 62 11.52 -12.29 -0.57
N TRP A 63 11.70 -11.13 0.08
CA TRP A 63 12.98 -10.63 0.56
C TRP A 63 13.17 -10.86 2.06
N SER A 64 12.62 -11.95 2.60
CA SER A 64 12.60 -12.27 4.04
C SER A 64 11.79 -11.26 4.87
N HIS A 65 10.85 -10.56 4.26
CA HIS A 65 9.95 -9.65 4.96
C HIS A 65 8.60 -10.33 5.15
N ALA A 66 8.16 -10.49 6.39
CA ALA A 66 6.87 -11.09 6.72
C ALA A 66 6.30 -10.46 7.98
N VAL A 67 4.99 -10.58 8.15
CA VAL A 67 4.31 -10.28 9.41
C VAL A 67 4.37 -11.52 10.28
N LEU A 68 4.90 -11.39 11.49
CA LEU A 68 4.85 -12.44 12.49
C LEU A 68 3.50 -12.39 13.21
N PHE A 69 2.89 -13.56 13.36
CA PHE A 69 1.65 -13.72 14.12
C PHE A 69 1.73 -14.96 15.01
N CYS A 70 0.92 -15.03 16.03
CA CYS A 70 0.87 -16.17 16.92
C CYS A 70 -0.38 -17.01 16.64
N MET A 71 -0.18 -18.20 16.10
CA MET A 71 -1.22 -19.21 15.92
C MET A 71 -0.67 -20.56 16.39
N SER A 72 -0.96 -20.93 17.63
CA SER A 72 -0.40 -22.14 18.24
C SER A 72 -1.27 -23.39 18.12
N ASP A 73 -2.44 -23.32 17.49
CA ASP A 73 -3.32 -24.47 17.30
C ASP A 73 -2.77 -25.39 16.20
N ALA A 74 -2.11 -26.46 16.61
CA ALA A 74 -1.54 -27.46 15.71
C ALA A 74 -2.59 -28.16 14.83
N ALA A 75 -3.84 -28.26 15.28
CA ALA A 75 -4.92 -28.86 14.48
C ALA A 75 -5.31 -27.99 13.27
N GLN A 76 -5.00 -26.70 13.33
CA GLN A 76 -5.19 -25.73 12.24
C GLN A 76 -3.87 -25.40 11.52
N GLY A 77 -2.83 -26.17 11.69
CA GLY A 77 -1.53 -25.96 11.07
C GLY A 77 -0.65 -24.92 11.76
N GLY A 78 -1.00 -24.55 12.99
CA GLY A 78 -0.22 -23.62 13.79
C GLY A 78 1.05 -24.22 14.37
N ALA A 79 1.96 -23.37 14.84
CA ALA A 79 3.22 -23.74 15.48
C ALA A 79 3.38 -22.97 16.79
N PRO A 80 4.22 -23.46 17.72
CA PRO A 80 4.46 -22.75 18.97
C PRO A 80 4.86 -21.28 18.75
N CYS A 81 4.30 -20.38 19.55
CA CYS A 81 4.60 -18.93 19.49
C CYS A 81 5.96 -18.59 20.14
N ASP A 82 6.89 -19.49 20.08
CA ASP A 82 8.28 -19.28 20.48
C ASP A 82 9.14 -18.97 19.26
N TYR A 83 9.38 -17.71 19.01
CA TYR A 83 10.15 -17.22 17.86
C TYR A 83 11.68 -17.31 18.05
N SER A 84 12.17 -17.79 19.21
CA SER A 84 13.58 -18.13 19.37
C SER A 84 14.01 -19.30 18.49
N THR A 85 13.03 -20.13 18.07
CA THR A 85 13.23 -21.22 17.13
C THR A 85 12.87 -20.75 15.71
N PRO A 86 13.82 -20.70 14.74
CA PRO A 86 13.55 -20.20 13.40
C PRO A 86 12.42 -20.94 12.66
N ALA A 87 12.25 -22.23 12.89
CA ALA A 87 11.17 -23.01 12.29
C ALA A 87 9.79 -22.53 12.76
N ASN A 88 9.64 -22.20 14.05
CA ASN A 88 8.39 -21.64 14.60
C ASN A 88 8.12 -20.23 14.06
N ALA A 89 9.16 -19.40 13.97
CA ALA A 89 9.04 -18.08 13.37
C ALA A 89 8.61 -18.14 11.91
N PHE A 90 9.19 -19.05 11.14
CA PHE A 90 8.81 -19.27 9.74
C PHE A 90 7.36 -19.76 9.61
N ALA A 91 6.94 -20.75 10.41
CA ALA A 91 5.59 -21.27 10.39
C ALA A 91 4.52 -20.26 10.84
N ASN A 92 4.90 -19.32 11.72
CA ASN A 92 4.05 -18.21 12.17
C ASN A 92 4.39 -16.90 11.45
N SER A 93 4.67 -16.95 10.17
CA SER A 93 4.93 -15.77 9.36
C SER A 93 4.17 -15.82 8.05
N ALA A 94 3.62 -14.70 7.66
CA ALA A 94 2.91 -14.55 6.41
C ALA A 94 2.92 -13.10 5.92
N GLY A 95 2.38 -12.88 4.75
CA GLY A 95 2.19 -11.55 4.18
C GLY A 95 0.85 -11.44 3.47
N GLY A 96 0.65 -10.30 2.84
CA GLY A 96 -0.56 -9.96 2.12
C GLY A 96 -1.36 -8.84 2.80
N THR A 97 -2.17 -8.17 2.01
CA THR A 97 -3.03 -7.07 2.47
C THR A 97 -4.05 -7.50 3.52
N SER A 98 -4.28 -8.81 3.66
CA SER A 98 -5.12 -9.38 4.73
C SER A 98 -4.61 -9.06 6.14
N PHE A 99 -3.33 -8.73 6.32
CA PHE A 99 -2.79 -8.30 7.62
C PHE A 99 -3.07 -6.83 7.91
N THR A 100 -3.21 -5.99 6.90
CA THR A 100 -3.45 -4.56 7.09
C THR A 100 -4.85 -4.28 7.64
N ALA A 101 -5.86 -5.04 7.26
CA ALA A 101 -7.23 -4.86 7.72
C ALA A 101 -7.37 -5.02 9.26
N PRO A 102 -6.91 -6.11 9.91
CA PRO A 102 -6.96 -6.23 11.36
C PRO A 102 -6.04 -5.23 12.08
N GLN A 103 -4.92 -4.83 11.47
CA GLN A 103 -4.07 -3.77 12.02
C GLN A 103 -4.82 -2.44 12.06
N PHE A 104 -5.50 -2.06 10.96
CA PHE A 104 -6.33 -0.86 10.95
C PHE A 104 -7.56 -0.96 11.85
N ALA A 105 -8.18 -2.12 11.99
CA ALA A 105 -9.23 -2.34 12.98
C ALA A 105 -8.72 -2.06 14.40
N SER A 106 -7.48 -2.45 14.71
CA SER A 106 -6.87 -2.17 16.00
C SER A 106 -6.54 -0.68 16.19
N ILE A 107 -6.05 -0.01 15.14
CA ILE A 107 -5.83 1.45 15.14
C ILE A 107 -7.16 2.18 15.36
N GLN A 108 -8.23 1.75 14.66
CA GLN A 108 -9.56 2.33 14.84
C GLN A 108 -10.11 2.12 16.25
N ALA A 109 -9.79 0.99 16.89
CA ALA A 109 -10.15 0.77 18.29
C ALA A 109 -9.45 1.77 19.24
N LEU A 110 -8.18 2.09 19.00
CA LEU A 110 -7.46 3.13 19.75
C LEU A 110 -8.06 4.52 19.53
N ILE A 111 -8.44 4.83 18.29
CA ILE A 111 -9.13 6.08 17.94
C ILE A 111 -10.47 6.17 18.69
N ASN A 112 -11.28 5.13 18.62
CA ASN A 112 -12.57 5.06 19.31
C ASN A 112 -12.41 5.18 20.83
N GLN A 113 -11.37 4.55 21.40
CA GLN A 113 -11.05 4.66 22.82
C GLN A 113 -10.72 6.10 23.21
N LYS A 114 -9.89 6.77 22.43
CA LYS A 114 -9.55 8.19 22.66
C LYS A 114 -10.76 9.09 22.55
N ALA A 115 -11.56 8.91 21.50
CA ALA A 115 -12.76 9.70 21.26
C ALA A 115 -13.92 9.39 22.25
N GLY A 116 -13.86 8.26 22.96
CA GLY A 116 -14.91 7.81 23.86
C GLY A 116 -16.19 7.30 23.17
N VAL A 117 -16.18 7.20 21.84
CA VAL A 117 -17.34 6.80 21.04
C VAL A 117 -16.87 6.22 19.69
N ALA A 118 -17.67 5.32 19.11
CA ALA A 118 -17.40 4.78 17.78
C ALA A 118 -17.44 5.90 16.71
N GLN A 119 -16.39 5.97 15.89
CA GLN A 119 -16.20 7.04 14.92
C GLN A 119 -16.82 6.76 13.54
N GLY A 120 -17.23 5.52 13.28
CA GLY A 120 -17.78 5.14 11.98
C GLY A 120 -16.72 5.07 10.87
N ASN A 121 -17.06 5.57 9.67
CA ASN A 121 -16.15 5.59 8.54
C ASN A 121 -14.98 6.59 8.78
N PRO A 122 -13.72 6.14 8.80
CA PRO A 122 -12.58 7.01 9.09
C PRO A 122 -12.14 7.88 7.90
N ASP A 123 -12.50 7.54 6.66
CA ASP A 123 -11.95 8.18 5.46
C ASP A 123 -12.11 9.71 5.44
N PRO A 124 -13.27 10.29 5.79
CA PRO A 124 -13.40 11.76 5.81
C PRO A 124 -12.36 12.44 6.69
N ILE A 125 -11.99 11.81 7.81
CA ILE A 125 -10.98 12.34 8.73
C ILE A 125 -9.57 12.12 8.18
N PHE A 126 -9.26 10.95 7.60
CA PHE A 126 -7.96 10.70 6.96
C PHE A 126 -7.68 11.77 5.90
N TYR A 127 -8.60 12.02 5.00
CA TYR A 127 -8.42 13.03 3.94
C TYR A 127 -8.41 14.47 4.47
N SER A 128 -9.08 14.74 5.59
CA SER A 128 -8.98 16.04 6.28
C SER A 128 -7.59 16.24 6.89
N LEU A 129 -7.06 15.24 7.56
CA LEU A 129 -5.71 15.27 8.13
C LEU A 129 -4.65 15.37 7.02
N ALA A 130 -4.85 14.65 5.91
CA ALA A 130 -3.94 14.71 4.77
C ALA A 130 -3.90 16.13 4.15
N ARG A 131 -5.05 16.79 3.99
CA ARG A 131 -5.06 18.20 3.55
C ARG A 131 -4.36 19.13 4.53
N SER A 132 -4.48 18.88 5.82
CA SER A 132 -3.78 19.68 6.84
C SER A 132 -2.27 19.46 6.80
N GLU A 133 -1.81 18.25 6.49
CA GLU A 133 -0.39 17.88 6.45
C GLU A 133 0.24 18.15 5.08
N TYR A 134 -0.37 17.65 4.01
CA TYR A 134 0.18 17.73 2.64
C TYR A 134 -0.19 19.01 1.90
N GLY A 135 -1.11 19.81 2.46
CA GLY A 135 -1.73 20.93 1.77
C GLY A 135 -2.86 20.47 0.85
N THR A 136 -3.29 21.35 -0.03
CA THR A 136 -4.32 21.08 -1.02
C THR A 136 -3.72 20.80 -2.40
N ALA A 137 -4.48 20.21 -3.31
CA ALA A 137 -4.03 19.96 -4.68
C ALA A 137 -3.59 21.26 -5.38
N ASP A 138 -4.30 22.38 -5.13
CA ASP A 138 -3.99 23.70 -5.70
C ASP A 138 -2.83 24.40 -4.99
N ASN A 139 -2.53 24.02 -3.75
CA ASN A 139 -1.45 24.61 -2.93
C ASN A 139 -0.79 23.54 -2.05
N PRO A 140 -0.01 22.64 -2.64
CA PRO A 140 0.66 21.56 -1.90
C PRO A 140 1.76 22.12 -1.00
N SER A 141 1.88 21.54 0.20
CA SER A 141 2.97 21.85 1.13
C SER A 141 4.22 21.06 0.73
N VAL A 142 5.03 21.62 -0.16
CA VAL A 142 6.27 20.98 -0.65
C VAL A 142 7.19 20.60 0.51
N THR A 143 7.29 21.44 1.55
CA THR A 143 8.12 21.18 2.72
C THR A 143 7.64 19.97 3.51
N ASN A 144 6.33 19.88 3.77
CA ASN A 144 5.78 18.76 4.53
C ASN A 144 5.80 17.46 3.72
N LEU A 145 5.44 17.50 2.44
CA LEU A 145 5.55 16.35 1.54
C LEU A 145 6.98 15.79 1.52
N ALA A 146 7.99 16.66 1.42
CA ALA A 146 9.39 16.24 1.49
C ALA A 146 9.77 15.68 2.86
N ALA A 147 9.30 16.27 3.96
CA ALA A 147 9.59 15.83 5.33
C ALA A 147 8.90 14.50 5.68
N CYS A 148 7.73 14.24 5.08
CA CYS A 148 6.95 13.03 5.31
C CYS A 148 7.23 11.91 4.29
N ASN A 149 8.14 12.12 3.33
CA ASN A 149 8.50 11.14 2.32
C ASN A 149 9.33 9.99 2.92
N ALA A 150 8.75 8.79 2.94
CA ALA A 150 9.38 7.57 3.46
C ALA A 150 10.31 6.88 2.45
N SER A 151 10.32 7.32 1.19
CA SER A 151 11.09 6.67 0.10
C SER A 151 12.41 7.38 -0.23
N ASN A 152 12.74 8.49 0.42
CA ASN A 152 13.92 9.28 0.11
C ASN A 152 15.22 8.81 0.81
N GLY A 153 15.15 7.72 1.59
CA GLY A 153 16.26 7.18 2.37
C GLY A 153 16.58 7.95 3.65
N ASN A 154 15.86 9.05 3.94
CA ASN A 154 15.98 9.81 5.18
C ASN A 154 14.94 9.34 6.21
N ALA A 155 15.19 9.68 7.46
CA ALA A 155 14.17 9.48 8.49
C ALA A 155 12.99 10.42 8.24
N VAL A 156 11.78 9.88 8.23
CA VAL A 156 10.55 10.66 8.18
C VAL A 156 10.45 11.53 9.44
N SER A 157 9.97 12.77 9.29
CA SER A 157 9.76 13.66 10.44
C SER A 157 8.81 13.01 11.45
N SER A 158 9.17 13.10 12.73
CA SER A 158 8.36 12.56 13.82
C SER A 158 7.01 13.24 14.00
N SER A 159 6.79 14.38 13.34
CA SER A 159 5.50 15.09 13.34
C SER A 159 4.50 14.58 12.29
N CYS A 160 4.93 13.80 11.31
CA CYS A 160 4.06 13.33 10.23
C CYS A 160 3.00 12.36 10.74
N VAL A 161 1.77 12.54 10.31
CA VAL A 161 0.65 11.59 10.48
C VAL A 161 0.76 10.50 9.43
N PHE A 162 1.00 10.90 8.18
CA PHE A 162 1.18 9.99 7.05
C PHE A 162 2.65 9.96 6.64
N HIS A 163 3.11 8.76 6.26
CA HIS A 163 4.41 8.53 5.68
C HIS A 163 4.23 8.27 4.19
N ASP A 164 4.46 9.30 3.41
CA ASP A 164 4.30 9.28 1.95
C ASP A 164 5.28 8.31 1.29
N VAL A 165 4.78 7.39 0.47
CA VAL A 165 5.57 6.40 -0.27
C VAL A 165 5.65 6.85 -1.72
N THR A 166 6.79 7.34 -2.15
CA THR A 166 6.98 8.00 -3.45
C THR A 166 7.77 7.16 -4.46
N ALA A 167 8.12 5.92 -4.12
CA ALA A 167 8.91 5.05 -4.98
C ALA A 167 8.34 3.65 -5.03
N GLY A 168 8.33 3.05 -6.22
CA GLY A 168 7.76 1.75 -6.51
C GLY A 168 6.50 1.84 -7.35
N ASN A 169 5.85 0.72 -7.55
CA ASN A 169 4.60 0.60 -8.30
C ASN A 169 3.86 -0.68 -7.89
N ILE A 170 2.65 -0.87 -8.39
CA ILE A 170 1.88 -2.11 -8.20
C ILE A 170 1.92 -3.02 -9.44
N THR A 171 2.93 -2.87 -10.29
CA THR A 171 3.15 -3.75 -11.43
C THR A 171 3.52 -5.15 -10.96
N GLU A 172 2.82 -6.14 -11.49
CA GLU A 172 3.04 -7.56 -11.19
C GLU A 172 3.07 -8.40 -12.47
N PRO A 173 3.52 -9.66 -12.43
CA PRO A 173 3.42 -10.57 -13.57
C PRO A 173 1.98 -10.75 -14.01
N CYS A 174 1.76 -10.78 -15.32
CA CYS A 174 0.44 -10.97 -15.93
C CYS A 174 0.46 -12.08 -16.98
N TYR A 175 -0.72 -12.57 -17.31
CA TYR A 175 -0.96 -13.54 -18.36
C TYR A 175 -2.09 -13.06 -19.26
N GLY A 176 -1.89 -13.16 -20.56
CA GLY A 176 -2.89 -12.75 -21.55
C GLY A 176 -2.50 -11.48 -22.29
N THR A 177 -3.47 -10.89 -22.96
CA THR A 177 -3.24 -9.79 -23.92
C THR A 177 -3.73 -8.41 -23.47
N ASN A 178 -4.54 -8.34 -22.42
CA ASN A 178 -5.08 -7.07 -21.94
C ASN A 178 -4.23 -6.52 -20.81
N ASN A 179 -3.71 -5.32 -20.96
CA ASN A 179 -2.87 -4.66 -19.97
C ASN A 179 -1.66 -5.51 -19.54
N CYS A 180 -1.15 -6.34 -20.44
CA CYS A 180 -0.05 -7.25 -20.20
C CYS A 180 1.01 -7.06 -21.27
N TYR A 181 2.07 -6.33 -20.94
CA TYR A 181 3.18 -6.06 -21.84
C TYR A 181 4.12 -7.25 -21.91
N ASP A 182 4.16 -7.91 -23.05
CA ASP A 182 5.04 -9.03 -23.35
C ASP A 182 5.68 -8.85 -24.73
N PRO A 183 6.84 -8.15 -24.83
CA PRO A 183 7.48 -7.84 -26.11
C PRO A 183 8.18 -9.03 -26.74
N VAL A 184 8.36 -10.14 -26.02
CA VAL A 184 9.08 -11.32 -26.52
C VAL A 184 8.16 -12.51 -26.80
N GLY A 185 6.87 -12.39 -26.48
CA GLY A 185 5.87 -13.42 -26.78
C GLY A 185 5.98 -14.66 -25.90
N ASP A 186 6.39 -14.48 -24.65
CA ASP A 186 6.44 -15.55 -23.65
C ASP A 186 5.06 -15.83 -23.03
N VAL A 187 5.01 -16.78 -22.10
CA VAL A 187 3.78 -17.15 -21.40
C VAL A 187 3.29 -16.03 -20.48
N TYR A 188 4.21 -15.25 -19.92
CA TYR A 188 3.93 -14.21 -18.94
C TYR A 188 4.60 -12.90 -19.34
N GLY A 189 3.84 -11.83 -19.21
CA GLY A 189 4.32 -10.47 -19.34
C GLY A 189 4.37 -9.73 -18.01
N VAL A 190 4.38 -8.41 -18.10
CA VAL A 190 4.34 -7.48 -16.97
C VAL A 190 3.08 -6.63 -17.08
N LEU A 191 2.33 -6.51 -15.97
CA LEU A 191 1.15 -5.65 -15.90
C LEU A 191 1.53 -4.23 -16.32
N SER A 192 0.82 -3.72 -17.31
CA SER A 192 1.07 -2.42 -17.93
C SER A 192 -0.25 -1.79 -18.32
N THR A 193 -0.33 -0.47 -18.34
CA THR A 193 -1.50 0.25 -18.87
C THR A 193 -1.51 0.28 -20.39
N SER A 194 -0.54 -0.36 -21.06
CA SER A 194 -0.45 -0.52 -22.51
C SER A 194 0.03 -1.91 -22.88
N ASP A 195 -0.60 -2.52 -23.87
CA ASP A 195 -0.19 -3.84 -24.41
C ASP A 195 1.05 -3.74 -25.31
N THR A 196 1.38 -2.54 -25.78
CA THR A 196 2.44 -2.30 -26.77
C THR A 196 3.70 -1.64 -26.22
N SER A 197 3.66 -1.15 -24.97
CA SER A 197 4.79 -0.52 -24.29
C SER A 197 4.72 -0.75 -22.80
N LEU A 198 5.87 -0.77 -22.13
CA LEU A 198 5.90 -0.83 -20.67
C LEU A 198 5.53 0.54 -20.11
N LEU A 199 4.29 0.69 -19.70
CA LEU A 199 3.81 1.82 -18.90
C LEU A 199 3.44 1.26 -17.54
N GLU A 200 4.21 1.60 -16.53
CA GLU A 200 4.03 1.10 -15.16
C GLU A 200 2.58 1.26 -14.69
N ALA A 201 1.98 0.18 -14.23
CA ALA A 201 0.66 0.23 -13.65
C ALA A 201 0.77 0.90 -12.28
N TYR A 202 0.22 2.10 -12.21
CA TYR A 202 0.11 2.92 -11.01
C TYR A 202 1.40 3.01 -10.20
N PRO A 203 2.37 3.81 -10.67
CA PRO A 203 3.56 4.11 -9.89
C PRO A 203 3.20 4.91 -8.62
N ALA A 204 3.99 4.71 -7.56
CA ALA A 204 3.96 5.57 -6.40
C ALA A 204 4.49 6.96 -6.77
N SER A 205 3.94 7.99 -6.17
CA SER A 205 4.27 9.39 -6.43
C SER A 205 4.12 10.24 -5.17
N THR A 206 4.51 11.52 -5.25
CA THR A 206 4.37 12.43 -4.11
C THR A 206 2.89 12.74 -3.82
N GLY A 207 2.51 12.61 -2.56
CA GLY A 207 1.13 12.74 -2.11
C GLY A 207 0.34 11.45 -2.29
N TRP A 208 -0.94 11.58 -2.53
CA TRP A 208 -1.78 10.40 -2.77
C TRP A 208 -1.46 9.75 -4.13
N ASP A 209 -1.41 8.41 -4.17
CA ASP A 209 -1.27 7.64 -5.40
C ASP A 209 -2.05 6.31 -5.37
N PHE A 210 -2.19 5.68 -6.55
CA PHE A 210 -2.90 4.41 -6.68
C PHE A 210 -2.16 3.20 -6.08
N ALA A 211 -0.88 3.33 -5.77
CA ALA A 211 -0.10 2.24 -5.19
C ALA A 211 -0.27 2.17 -3.67
N THR A 212 -0.30 3.32 -2.99
CA THR A 212 -0.22 3.39 -1.53
C THR A 212 -1.25 4.32 -0.86
N GLY A 213 -2.08 5.02 -1.64
CA GLY A 213 -3.02 6.00 -1.11
C GLY A 213 -2.28 7.18 -0.48
N LEU A 214 -2.68 7.58 0.71
CA LEU A 214 -2.02 8.61 1.52
C LEU A 214 -0.67 8.14 2.12
N GLY A 215 -0.24 6.91 1.81
CA GLY A 215 0.94 6.28 2.41
C GLY A 215 0.62 5.49 3.67
N SER A 216 1.65 5.17 4.45
CA SER A 216 1.48 4.51 5.74
C SER A 216 1.26 5.53 6.87
N VAL A 217 0.97 5.07 8.09
CA VAL A 217 0.60 5.98 9.18
C VAL A 217 1.53 5.88 10.39
N ASN A 218 1.81 7.02 11.00
CA ASN A 218 2.28 7.07 12.38
C ASN A 218 1.06 6.96 13.31
N VAL A 219 0.86 5.80 13.90
CA VAL A 219 -0.33 5.51 14.71
C VAL A 219 -0.49 6.49 15.87
N THR A 220 0.60 6.84 16.54
CA THR A 220 0.56 7.80 17.67
C THR A 220 0.07 9.17 17.19
N ASN A 221 0.64 9.66 16.09
CA ASN A 221 0.26 10.96 15.54
C ASN A 221 -1.17 10.94 15.00
N LEU A 222 -1.57 9.87 14.30
CA LEU A 222 -2.93 9.71 13.80
C LEU A 222 -3.95 9.73 14.95
N VAL A 223 -3.72 8.92 15.99
CA VAL A 223 -4.61 8.90 17.16
C VAL A 223 -4.62 10.25 17.86
N ASN A 224 -3.47 10.91 18.02
CA ASN A 224 -3.40 12.22 18.69
C ASN A 224 -4.02 13.35 17.88
N SER A 225 -3.96 13.30 16.56
CA SER A 225 -4.53 14.32 15.65
C SER A 225 -6.01 14.09 15.34
N TRP A 226 -6.57 12.95 15.78
CA TRP A 226 -7.99 12.67 15.59
C TRP A 226 -8.85 13.68 16.35
N PRO A 227 -9.86 14.32 15.70
CA PRO A 227 -10.69 15.36 16.32
C PRO A 227 -11.57 14.90 17.48
#